data_19f2aa0fb31ec46e66a02aded153dc7e
#
_entry.id   19f2aa0fb31ec46e66a02aded153dc7e
#
_cell.length_a   1.000
_cell.length_b   1.000
_cell.length_c   1.000
_cell.angle_alpha   90.00
_cell.angle_beta   90.00
_cell.angle_gamma   90.00
#
_symmetry.space_group_name_H-M   'P 1'
#
loop_
_entity.id
_entity.type
_entity.pdbx_description
1 polymer ?
#
loop_
_entity_poly.entity_id
_entity_poly.type
_entity_poly.pdbx_seq_one_letter_code
_entity_poly.pdbx_strand_id
1 'polypeptide(L)'
;MSAFVVSDLVNVRYLTGFTGSNAAVLIDVSDPAGDRIATDGRYLTQVAAQVPDVEPVIERACVPALVAHARTAGVTRIGFEADAETVAGHRVLTASIEDSGVELVGLTGVVQGLRAVKDAGEIALLRAACAIGDAALARIIADGVLRAGTTERQAARALEFEMYRLGADGIAFETIVAAGAHSAIPHHRPTHTALADGDLVKIDFGAVVGGYHSDMTRTFVLRRAADWQRDIYDLVAAAQAAGRSALRPGAELREVDAAARDVIDDAGHGDHYVHGLGHGVGLEIHEAPGIGKLAAGTLPCGAAVTVEPGVYLPGWGGVRIEDTLVVTQGDPELLTTTDKTFTVI
;
A
#
# COMPACT_ATOMS: atom_id res chain seq x y z
N MET A 1 7.59 13.98 26.73
CA MET A 1 8.41 14.01 25.50
C MET A 1 8.39 15.43 24.99
N SER A 2 9.54 16.01 24.71
CA SER A 2 9.63 17.41 24.28
C SER A 2 9.95 17.54 22.78
N ALA A 3 10.54 16.50 22.17
CA ALA A 3 10.79 16.45 20.74
C ALA A 3 10.63 15.02 20.20
N PHE A 4 10.37 14.90 18.89
CA PHE A 4 10.25 13.63 18.20
C PHE A 4 11.02 13.67 16.88
N VAL A 5 11.89 12.68 16.67
CA VAL A 5 12.66 12.53 15.43
C VAL A 5 11.98 11.48 14.54
N VAL A 6 11.61 11.91 13.35
CA VAL A 6 11.05 11.06 12.28
C VAL A 6 12.14 10.80 11.26
N SER A 7 12.41 9.54 10.96
CA SER A 7 13.52 9.10 10.10
C SER A 7 13.09 8.18 8.95
N ASP A 8 11.90 7.58 9.03
CA ASP A 8 11.30 6.89 7.91
C ASP A 8 10.99 7.88 6.78
N LEU A 9 11.53 7.64 5.58
CA LEU A 9 11.42 8.59 4.47
C LEU A 9 9.97 8.77 3.97
N VAL A 10 9.13 7.77 4.14
CA VAL A 10 7.71 7.89 3.79
C VAL A 10 7.00 8.80 4.79
N ASN A 11 7.33 8.67 6.08
CA ASN A 11 6.81 9.52 7.14
C ASN A 11 7.36 10.95 7.04
N VAL A 12 8.64 11.12 6.69
CA VAL A 12 9.22 12.44 6.38
C VAL A 12 8.46 13.09 5.22
N ARG A 13 8.19 12.34 4.14
CA ARG A 13 7.41 12.83 3.01
C ARG A 13 5.99 13.22 3.42
N TYR A 14 5.33 12.40 4.20
CA TYR A 14 3.97 12.66 4.70
C TYR A 14 3.90 13.99 5.46
N LEU A 15 4.87 14.24 6.35
CA LEU A 15 4.90 15.41 7.20
C LEU A 15 5.35 16.70 6.50
N THR A 16 6.21 16.60 5.48
CA THR A 16 6.91 17.76 4.92
C THR A 16 6.77 17.90 3.40
N GLY A 17 6.33 16.87 2.70
CA GLY A 17 6.36 16.81 1.24
C GLY A 17 7.76 16.54 0.65
N PHE A 18 8.82 16.39 1.46
CA PHE A 18 10.17 16.13 0.96
C PHE A 18 10.31 14.74 0.33
N THR A 19 10.84 14.68 -0.89
CA THR A 19 10.96 13.45 -1.67
C THR A 19 12.40 12.97 -1.89
N GLY A 20 13.36 13.54 -1.19
CA GLY A 20 14.76 13.13 -1.26
C GLY A 20 15.01 11.78 -0.57
N SER A 21 16.09 11.10 -0.96
CA SER A 21 16.43 9.75 -0.47
C SER A 21 17.29 9.74 0.81
N ASN A 22 17.47 10.87 1.47
CA ASN A 22 18.15 10.98 2.76
C ASN A 22 17.62 12.18 3.51
N ALA A 23 16.84 11.96 4.55
CA ALA A 23 16.31 13.01 5.41
C ALA A 23 15.86 12.45 6.77
N ALA A 24 15.70 13.35 7.73
CA ALA A 24 14.95 13.15 8.96
C ALA A 24 14.33 14.50 9.38
N VAL A 25 13.29 14.45 10.21
CA VAL A 25 12.61 15.64 10.73
C VAL A 25 12.65 15.60 12.26
N LEU A 26 13.02 16.69 12.88
CA LEU A 26 12.80 16.94 14.30
C LEU A 26 11.53 17.76 14.46
N ILE A 27 10.60 17.26 15.24
CA ILE A 27 9.40 17.98 15.65
C ILE A 27 9.59 18.38 17.10
N ASP A 28 9.61 19.69 17.38
CA ASP A 28 9.59 20.22 18.74
C ASP A 28 8.12 20.33 19.20
N VAL A 29 7.77 19.52 20.19
CA VAL A 29 6.38 19.43 20.68
C VAL A 29 5.97 20.71 21.44
N SER A 30 6.94 21.47 21.93
CA SER A 30 6.70 22.69 22.74
C SER A 30 6.68 23.98 21.93
N ASP A 31 7.46 24.03 20.84
CA ASP A 31 7.58 25.22 19.99
C ASP A 31 7.84 24.82 18.52
N PRO A 32 6.86 24.98 17.61
CA PRO A 32 7.05 24.68 16.20
C PRO A 32 8.20 25.44 15.52
N ALA A 33 8.65 26.54 16.07
CA ALA A 33 9.85 27.23 15.58
C ALA A 33 11.14 26.43 15.83
N GLY A 34 11.07 25.41 16.68
CA GLY A 34 12.13 24.43 16.92
C GLY A 34 12.22 23.31 15.90
N ASP A 35 11.23 23.17 15.00
CA ASP A 35 11.23 22.12 13.97
C ASP A 35 12.41 22.26 13.02
N ARG A 36 12.99 21.13 12.64
CA ARG A 36 14.13 21.07 11.71
C ARG A 36 14.00 19.90 10.76
N ILE A 37 14.41 20.10 9.51
CA ILE A 37 14.61 19.01 8.56
C ILE A 37 16.09 18.82 8.29
N ALA A 38 16.62 17.62 8.52
CA ALA A 38 17.98 17.29 8.16
C ALA A 38 18.02 16.59 6.81
N THR A 39 18.99 16.97 5.95
CA THR A 39 19.29 16.30 4.69
C THR A 39 20.74 16.57 4.31
N ASP A 40 21.25 15.92 3.25
CA ASP A 40 22.63 16.15 2.82
C ASP A 40 22.76 17.15 1.65
N GLY A 41 24.00 17.54 1.34
CA GLY A 41 24.32 18.56 0.34
C GLY A 41 23.80 18.28 -1.08
N ARG A 42 23.38 17.06 -1.41
CA ARG A 42 22.76 16.72 -2.70
C ARG A 42 21.37 17.35 -2.85
N TYR A 43 20.70 17.66 -1.73
CA TYR A 43 19.30 18.08 -1.69
C TYR A 43 19.10 19.55 -1.30
N LEU A 44 20.16 20.40 -1.29
CA LEU A 44 20.06 21.81 -0.92
C LEU A 44 18.96 22.58 -1.66
N THR A 45 18.90 22.43 -2.99
CA THR A 45 17.89 23.10 -3.82
C THR A 45 16.50 22.47 -3.60
N GLN A 46 16.46 21.16 -3.45
CA GLN A 46 15.20 20.44 -3.31
C GLN A 46 14.55 20.72 -1.97
N VAL A 47 15.30 20.71 -0.86
CA VAL A 47 14.72 20.99 0.46
C VAL A 47 14.22 22.43 0.56
N ALA A 48 14.95 23.38 -0.01
CA ALA A 48 14.52 24.78 -0.05
C ALA A 48 13.22 24.99 -0.86
N ALA A 49 13.00 24.18 -1.91
CA ALA A 49 11.81 24.26 -2.74
C ALA A 49 10.60 23.50 -2.14
N GLN A 50 10.84 22.33 -1.55
CA GLN A 50 9.76 21.45 -1.07
C GLN A 50 9.35 21.73 0.39
N VAL A 51 10.27 22.24 1.21
CA VAL A 51 10.06 22.45 2.66
C VAL A 51 10.53 23.88 3.05
N PRO A 52 9.95 24.93 2.46
CA PRO A 52 10.41 26.31 2.68
C PRO A 52 10.13 26.82 4.10
N ASP A 53 9.22 26.20 4.82
CA ASP A 53 8.74 26.66 6.14
C ASP A 53 9.51 26.02 7.32
N VAL A 54 10.43 25.07 7.06
CA VAL A 54 11.22 24.38 8.08
C VAL A 54 12.72 24.62 7.82
N GLU A 55 13.46 25.07 8.84
CA GLU A 55 14.90 25.36 8.70
C GLU A 55 15.71 24.08 8.47
N PRO A 56 16.50 23.99 7.39
CA PRO A 56 17.28 22.80 7.07
C PRO A 56 18.58 22.70 7.87
N VAL A 57 18.91 21.49 8.30
CA VAL A 57 20.24 21.09 8.83
C VAL A 57 20.93 20.27 7.74
N ILE A 58 22.03 20.77 7.21
CA ILE A 58 22.73 20.12 6.09
C ILE A 58 23.80 19.19 6.62
N GLU A 59 23.40 17.95 6.89
CA GLU A 59 24.27 16.90 7.42
C GLU A 59 23.86 15.52 6.87
N ARG A 60 24.86 14.69 6.51
CA ARG A 60 24.60 13.37 5.95
C ARG A 60 24.02 12.40 6.97
N ALA A 61 24.47 12.47 8.23
CA ALA A 61 23.95 11.70 9.34
C ALA A 61 22.76 12.43 9.97
N CYS A 62 21.61 12.41 9.29
CA CYS A 62 20.45 13.24 9.60
C CYS A 62 19.96 13.07 11.05
N VAL A 63 19.73 11.85 11.51
CA VAL A 63 19.19 11.58 12.85
C VAL A 63 20.16 12.00 13.96
N PRO A 64 21.46 11.63 13.94
CA PRO A 64 22.44 12.14 14.89
C PRO A 64 22.55 13.67 14.94
N ALA A 65 22.48 14.33 13.78
CA ALA A 65 22.53 15.79 13.69
C ALA A 65 21.33 16.45 14.39
N LEU A 66 20.13 15.91 14.18
CA LEU A 66 18.90 16.40 14.80
C LEU A 66 18.88 16.15 16.32
N VAL A 67 19.37 14.99 16.77
CA VAL A 67 19.53 14.70 18.21
C VAL A 67 20.52 15.67 18.86
N ALA A 68 21.64 15.96 18.19
CA ALA A 68 22.60 16.94 18.67
C ALA A 68 22.01 18.36 18.71
N HIS A 69 21.21 18.73 17.70
CA HIS A 69 20.49 20.01 17.66
C HIS A 69 19.51 20.13 18.83
N ALA A 70 18.65 19.15 19.02
CA ALA A 70 17.67 19.10 20.11
C ALA A 70 18.34 19.20 21.48
N ARG A 71 19.45 18.48 21.68
CA ARG A 71 20.26 18.55 22.92
C ARG A 71 20.80 19.96 23.17
N THR A 72 21.30 20.61 22.12
CA THR A 72 21.81 22.00 22.22
C THR A 72 20.71 23.00 22.57
N ALA A 73 19.48 22.75 22.13
CA ALA A 73 18.30 23.51 22.47
C ALA A 73 17.73 23.17 23.89
N GLY A 74 18.42 22.29 24.65
CA GLY A 74 18.02 21.95 26.02
C GLY A 74 16.93 20.90 26.14
N VAL A 75 16.61 20.19 25.04
CA VAL A 75 15.67 19.07 25.07
C VAL A 75 16.27 17.90 25.83
N THR A 76 15.54 17.40 26.83
CA THR A 76 16.01 16.32 27.70
C THR A 76 15.34 14.97 27.42
N ARG A 77 14.26 14.93 26.62
CA ARG A 77 13.56 13.72 26.29
C ARG A 77 13.13 13.70 24.82
N ILE A 78 13.79 12.86 24.02
CA ILE A 78 13.63 12.79 22.57
C ILE A 78 12.99 11.44 22.19
N GLY A 79 11.83 11.49 21.53
CA GLY A 79 11.23 10.32 20.89
C GLY A 79 11.90 10.03 19.55
N PHE A 80 11.91 8.78 19.12
CA PHE A 80 12.33 8.37 17.79
C PHE A 80 11.47 7.21 17.28
N GLU A 81 11.44 7.01 15.96
CA GLU A 81 10.73 5.90 15.33
C GLU A 81 11.49 4.59 15.54
N ALA A 82 11.01 3.77 16.48
CA ALA A 82 11.60 2.47 16.76
C ALA A 82 11.35 1.45 15.61
N ASP A 83 10.35 1.71 14.77
CA ASP A 83 10.03 0.89 13.60
C ASP A 83 11.03 1.09 12.45
N ALA A 84 11.64 2.27 12.36
CA ALA A 84 12.55 2.65 11.28
C ALA A 84 14.04 2.58 11.70
N GLU A 85 14.32 2.78 13.00
CA GLU A 85 15.69 2.86 13.47
C GLU A 85 16.33 1.47 13.58
N THR A 86 17.50 1.32 13.00
CA THR A 86 18.25 0.07 13.07
C THR A 86 18.92 -0.11 14.46
N VAL A 87 19.19 -1.35 14.85
CA VAL A 87 19.95 -1.64 16.08
C VAL A 87 21.33 -0.94 16.06
N ALA A 88 21.98 -0.86 14.91
CA ALA A 88 23.27 -0.19 14.76
C ALA A 88 23.13 1.33 14.93
N GLY A 89 22.12 1.93 14.30
CA GLY A 89 21.81 3.35 14.45
C GLY A 89 21.43 3.73 15.88
N HIS A 90 20.56 2.94 16.53
CA HIS A 90 20.21 3.16 17.92
C HIS A 90 21.44 3.14 18.86
N ARG A 91 22.42 2.24 18.62
CA ARG A 91 23.66 2.23 19.39
C ARG A 91 24.48 3.54 19.19
N VAL A 92 24.54 4.05 17.96
CA VAL A 92 25.19 5.34 17.67
C VAL A 92 24.48 6.47 18.39
N LEU A 93 23.14 6.50 18.34
CA LEU A 93 22.35 7.52 19.04
C LEU A 93 22.57 7.46 20.55
N THR A 94 22.51 6.27 21.16
CA THR A 94 22.73 6.07 22.60
C THR A 94 24.12 6.55 23.01
N ALA A 95 25.17 6.20 22.26
CA ALA A 95 26.53 6.68 22.53
C ALA A 95 26.66 8.20 22.38
N SER A 96 25.93 8.84 21.46
CA SER A 96 25.99 10.29 21.24
C SER A 96 25.37 11.12 22.36
N ILE A 97 24.54 10.51 23.20
CA ILE A 97 23.88 11.17 24.34
C ILE A 97 24.42 10.71 25.71
N GLU A 98 25.41 9.83 25.73
CA GLU A 98 26.03 9.37 26.96
C GLU A 98 26.50 10.59 27.81
N ASP A 99 26.22 10.55 29.10
CA ASP A 99 26.48 11.62 30.06
C ASP A 99 25.80 12.99 29.77
N SER A 100 24.88 13.06 28.83
CA SER A 100 24.21 14.32 28.46
C SER A 100 22.94 14.62 29.29
N GLY A 101 22.40 13.63 30.02
CA GLY A 101 21.10 13.73 30.70
C GLY A 101 19.89 13.68 29.75
N VAL A 102 20.09 13.37 28.47
CA VAL A 102 19.02 13.17 27.49
C VAL A 102 18.53 11.73 27.53
N GLU A 103 17.21 11.54 27.55
CA GLU A 103 16.53 10.24 27.42
C GLU A 103 16.05 10.04 25.98
N LEU A 104 16.38 8.90 25.36
CA LEU A 104 15.79 8.44 24.10
C LEU A 104 14.61 7.52 24.37
N VAL A 105 13.48 7.78 23.70
CA VAL A 105 12.23 7.00 23.84
C VAL A 105 11.83 6.45 22.49
N GLY A 106 11.92 5.13 22.30
CA GLY A 106 11.43 4.48 21.08
C GLY A 106 9.89 4.46 21.06
N LEU A 107 9.32 4.94 19.95
CA LEU A 107 7.88 4.93 19.71
C LEU A 107 7.59 4.19 18.40
N THR A 108 6.44 3.53 18.33
CA THR A 108 5.99 2.76 17.15
C THR A 108 4.66 3.27 16.65
N GLY A 109 4.46 3.29 15.33
CA GLY A 109 3.17 3.55 14.71
C GLY A 109 2.64 4.99 14.84
N VAL A 110 3.45 5.97 15.27
CA VAL A 110 2.97 7.34 15.54
C VAL A 110 2.51 8.02 14.25
N VAL A 111 3.38 8.12 13.25
CA VAL A 111 3.05 8.76 11.96
C VAL A 111 2.17 7.83 11.12
N GLN A 112 2.40 6.53 11.18
CA GLN A 112 1.56 5.53 10.50
C GLN A 112 0.09 5.63 10.95
N GLY A 113 -0.16 5.93 12.23
CA GLY A 113 -1.53 6.18 12.73
C GLY A 113 -2.19 7.42 12.12
N LEU A 114 -1.41 8.47 11.83
CA LEU A 114 -1.90 9.65 11.10
C LEU A 114 -2.20 9.30 9.63
N ARG A 115 -1.27 8.61 8.96
CA ARG A 115 -1.39 8.16 7.56
C ARG A 115 -2.56 7.21 7.33
N ALA A 116 -2.98 6.47 8.35
CA ALA A 116 -4.14 5.55 8.25
C ALA A 116 -5.43 6.28 7.86
N VAL A 117 -5.58 7.55 8.24
CA VAL A 117 -6.76 8.38 7.93
C VAL A 117 -6.39 9.41 6.88
N LYS A 118 -6.93 9.24 5.68
CA LYS A 118 -6.63 10.07 4.51
C LYS A 118 -7.46 11.36 4.50
N ASP A 119 -6.82 12.46 4.18
CA ASP A 119 -7.50 13.71 3.89
C ASP A 119 -8.07 13.75 2.44
N ALA A 120 -8.75 14.84 2.08
CA ALA A 120 -9.36 14.98 0.76
C ALA A 120 -8.31 15.05 -0.38
N GLY A 121 -7.13 15.61 -0.11
CA GLY A 121 -6.01 15.69 -1.06
C GLY A 121 -5.42 14.32 -1.34
N GLU A 122 -5.18 13.55 -0.28
CA GLU A 122 -4.67 12.17 -0.36
C GLU A 122 -5.66 11.26 -1.12
N ILE A 123 -6.96 11.36 -0.80
CA ILE A 123 -8.02 10.61 -1.50
C ILE A 123 -8.08 10.98 -2.98
N ALA A 124 -7.86 12.25 -3.33
CA ALA A 124 -7.84 12.67 -4.74
C ALA A 124 -6.67 12.04 -5.51
N LEU A 125 -5.50 11.91 -4.89
CA LEU A 125 -4.33 11.24 -5.49
C LEU A 125 -4.55 9.72 -5.63
N LEU A 126 -5.09 9.07 -4.61
CA LEU A 126 -5.50 7.66 -4.69
C LEU A 126 -6.50 7.42 -5.82
N ARG A 127 -7.51 8.26 -5.93
CA ARG A 127 -8.52 8.18 -7.01
C ARG A 127 -7.89 8.35 -8.39
N ALA A 128 -6.93 9.27 -8.54
CA ALA A 128 -6.20 9.46 -9.78
C ALA A 128 -5.35 8.22 -10.15
N ALA A 129 -4.67 7.62 -9.17
CA ALA A 129 -3.90 6.39 -9.37
C ALA A 129 -4.81 5.21 -9.76
N CYS A 130 -5.95 5.02 -9.08
CA CYS A 130 -6.94 3.99 -9.44
C CYS A 130 -7.50 4.20 -10.85
N ALA A 131 -7.85 5.43 -11.23
CA ALA A 131 -8.38 5.73 -12.56
C ALA A 131 -7.36 5.42 -13.67
N ILE A 132 -6.06 5.63 -13.45
CA ILE A 132 -5.01 5.22 -14.38
C ILE A 132 -4.97 3.70 -14.52
N GLY A 133 -5.03 2.95 -13.41
CA GLY A 133 -5.07 1.49 -13.42
C GLY A 133 -6.29 0.96 -14.19
N ASP A 134 -7.48 1.45 -13.88
CA ASP A 134 -8.72 1.09 -14.59
C ASP A 134 -8.62 1.32 -16.11
N ALA A 135 -8.15 2.50 -16.51
CA ALA A 135 -8.00 2.86 -17.90
C ALA A 135 -6.93 2.02 -18.63
N ALA A 136 -5.81 1.74 -17.97
CA ALA A 136 -4.75 0.91 -18.51
C ALA A 136 -5.20 -0.54 -18.76
N LEU A 137 -5.90 -1.15 -17.80
CA LEU A 137 -6.45 -2.49 -17.96
C LEU A 137 -7.47 -2.54 -19.08
N ALA A 138 -8.41 -1.58 -19.13
CA ALA A 138 -9.40 -1.49 -20.21
C ALA A 138 -8.72 -1.39 -21.57
N ARG A 139 -7.64 -0.64 -21.68
CA ARG A 139 -6.92 -0.44 -22.93
C ARG A 139 -6.23 -1.71 -23.41
N ILE A 140 -5.49 -2.42 -22.54
CA ILE A 140 -4.79 -3.65 -22.95
C ILE A 140 -5.77 -4.77 -23.32
N ILE A 141 -6.96 -4.80 -22.70
CA ILE A 141 -8.04 -5.72 -23.10
C ILE A 141 -8.56 -5.35 -24.49
N ALA A 142 -8.89 -4.08 -24.73
CA ALA A 142 -9.39 -3.60 -26.03
C ALA A 142 -8.39 -3.81 -27.17
N ASP A 143 -7.10 -3.66 -26.91
CA ASP A 143 -6.03 -3.88 -27.88
C ASP A 143 -5.72 -5.38 -28.09
N GLY A 144 -6.41 -6.28 -27.38
CA GLY A 144 -6.23 -7.74 -27.50
C GLY A 144 -4.86 -8.22 -27.05
N VAL A 145 -4.26 -7.57 -26.07
CA VAL A 145 -2.98 -8.00 -25.46
C VAL A 145 -3.17 -9.33 -24.73
N LEU A 146 -4.30 -9.50 -24.02
CA LEU A 146 -4.63 -10.71 -23.30
C LEU A 146 -5.20 -11.76 -24.25
N ARG A 147 -4.33 -12.50 -24.94
CA ARG A 147 -4.71 -13.54 -25.91
C ARG A 147 -3.75 -14.73 -25.82
N ALA A 148 -4.20 -15.87 -26.33
CA ALA A 148 -3.36 -17.07 -26.44
C ALA A 148 -2.04 -16.76 -27.17
N GLY A 149 -0.94 -17.23 -26.58
CA GLY A 149 0.42 -17.01 -27.08
C GLY A 149 1.11 -15.75 -26.54
N THR A 150 0.41 -14.76 -25.98
CA THR A 150 1.04 -13.67 -25.22
C THR A 150 1.59 -14.23 -23.91
N THR A 151 2.85 -13.94 -23.55
CA THR A 151 3.39 -14.38 -22.28
C THR A 151 2.93 -13.50 -21.11
N GLU A 152 2.89 -14.09 -19.90
CA GLU A 152 2.58 -13.33 -18.66
C GLU A 152 3.43 -12.05 -18.58
N ARG A 153 4.73 -12.15 -18.83
CA ARG A 153 5.68 -11.03 -18.81
C ARG A 153 5.38 -9.98 -19.89
N GLN A 154 4.94 -10.41 -21.06
CA GLN A 154 4.54 -9.45 -22.12
C GLN A 154 3.27 -8.69 -21.73
N ALA A 155 2.29 -9.39 -21.16
CA ALA A 155 1.06 -8.77 -20.70
C ALA A 155 1.32 -7.78 -19.54
N ALA A 156 2.14 -8.18 -18.54
CA ALA A 156 2.53 -7.30 -17.43
C ALA A 156 3.19 -6.00 -17.94
N ARG A 157 4.20 -6.12 -18.81
CA ARG A 157 4.90 -4.96 -19.37
C ARG A 157 4.01 -4.06 -20.22
N ALA A 158 3.06 -4.64 -20.96
CA ALA A 158 2.12 -3.85 -21.72
C ALA A 158 1.21 -3.03 -20.81
N LEU A 159 0.76 -3.60 -19.69
CA LEU A 159 -0.05 -2.91 -18.69
C LEU A 159 0.75 -1.80 -18.00
N GLU A 160 1.97 -2.09 -17.55
CA GLU A 160 2.87 -1.12 -16.92
C GLU A 160 3.15 0.06 -17.84
N PHE A 161 3.49 -0.22 -19.12
CA PHE A 161 3.75 0.83 -20.11
C PHE A 161 2.51 1.71 -20.34
N GLU A 162 1.33 1.11 -20.36
CA GLU A 162 0.09 1.86 -20.53
C GLU A 162 -0.21 2.75 -19.31
N MET A 163 0.07 2.30 -18.07
CA MET A 163 -0.04 3.15 -16.87
C MET A 163 0.89 4.36 -16.96
N TYR A 164 2.16 4.18 -17.37
CA TYR A 164 3.06 5.32 -17.63
C TYR A 164 2.55 6.26 -18.72
N ARG A 165 2.02 5.71 -19.82
CA ARG A 165 1.45 6.52 -20.91
C ARG A 165 0.26 7.37 -20.46
N LEU A 166 -0.50 6.89 -19.49
CA LEU A 166 -1.63 7.58 -18.89
C LEU A 166 -1.23 8.57 -17.80
N GLY A 167 0.06 8.68 -17.48
CA GLY A 167 0.59 9.70 -16.57
C GLY A 167 0.90 9.21 -15.16
N ALA A 168 1.04 7.89 -14.95
CA ALA A 168 1.56 7.38 -13.69
C ALA A 168 3.01 7.83 -13.46
N ASP A 169 3.35 8.21 -12.23
CA ASP A 169 4.74 8.49 -11.81
C ASP A 169 5.57 7.19 -11.70
N GLY A 170 4.91 6.07 -11.46
CA GLY A 170 5.50 4.76 -11.28
C GLY A 170 4.45 3.64 -11.29
N ILE A 171 4.93 2.40 -11.23
CA ILE A 171 4.10 1.25 -10.86
C ILE A 171 4.09 1.12 -9.34
N ALA A 172 2.95 0.74 -8.75
CA ALA A 172 2.78 0.65 -7.30
C ALA A 172 3.61 -0.51 -6.70
N PHE A 173 3.72 -1.60 -7.44
CA PHE A 173 4.48 -2.82 -7.12
C PHE A 173 4.75 -3.63 -8.38
N GLU A 174 5.52 -4.73 -8.27
CA GLU A 174 5.78 -5.63 -9.40
C GLU A 174 4.47 -6.26 -9.88
N THR A 175 4.01 -5.88 -11.06
CA THR A 175 2.74 -6.33 -11.64
C THR A 175 2.66 -7.85 -11.70
N ILE A 176 1.58 -8.43 -11.18
CA ILE A 176 1.29 -9.87 -11.26
C ILE A 176 0.42 -10.13 -12.49
N VAL A 177 0.88 -11.01 -13.37
CA VAL A 177 0.05 -11.66 -14.37
C VAL A 177 0.29 -13.14 -14.27
N ALA A 178 -0.74 -13.90 -13.91
CA ALA A 178 -0.67 -15.32 -13.62
C ALA A 178 -1.72 -16.09 -14.43
N ALA A 179 -1.28 -16.99 -15.30
CA ALA A 179 -2.13 -17.73 -16.22
C ALA A 179 -2.28 -19.21 -15.81
N GLY A 180 -3.46 -19.79 -15.99
CA GLY A 180 -3.76 -21.18 -15.70
C GLY A 180 -3.38 -21.57 -14.26
N ALA A 181 -2.58 -22.61 -14.08
CA ALA A 181 -2.15 -23.07 -12.76
C ALA A 181 -1.36 -22.02 -11.96
N HIS A 182 -0.69 -21.07 -12.62
CA HIS A 182 0.01 -19.98 -11.94
C HIS A 182 -0.95 -19.02 -11.22
N SER A 183 -2.20 -18.90 -11.67
CA SER A 183 -3.20 -18.09 -11.00
C SER A 183 -3.51 -18.56 -9.57
N ALA A 184 -3.20 -19.82 -9.25
CA ALA A 184 -3.27 -20.37 -7.89
C ALA A 184 -2.13 -19.92 -6.97
N ILE A 185 -1.17 -19.13 -7.46
CA ILE A 185 -0.08 -18.58 -6.66
C ILE A 185 -0.41 -17.13 -6.33
N PRO A 186 -0.66 -16.77 -5.04
CA PRO A 186 -1.07 -15.41 -4.68
C PRO A 186 -0.12 -14.33 -5.24
N HIS A 187 1.17 -14.41 -4.94
CA HIS A 187 2.21 -13.46 -5.38
C HIS A 187 3.10 -14.07 -6.48
N HIS A 188 2.45 -14.47 -7.60
CA HIS A 188 3.16 -14.99 -8.75
C HIS A 188 3.96 -13.90 -9.47
N ARG A 189 5.21 -14.20 -9.84
CA ARG A 189 5.99 -13.31 -10.70
C ARG A 189 5.83 -13.69 -12.17
N PRO A 190 5.49 -12.75 -13.07
CA PRO A 190 5.28 -13.05 -14.48
C PRO A 190 6.46 -13.74 -15.14
N THR A 191 6.19 -14.85 -15.82
CA THR A 191 7.19 -15.71 -16.49
C THR A 191 7.10 -15.60 -18.01
N HIS A 192 7.81 -16.47 -18.72
CA HIS A 192 7.67 -16.67 -20.16
C HIS A 192 6.54 -17.66 -20.52
N THR A 193 5.75 -18.11 -19.55
CA THR A 193 4.56 -18.95 -19.81
C THR A 193 3.58 -18.15 -20.66
N ALA A 194 3.16 -18.76 -21.77
CA ALA A 194 2.16 -18.18 -22.65
C ALA A 194 0.76 -18.45 -22.13
N LEU A 195 -0.09 -17.44 -22.19
CA LEU A 195 -1.52 -17.57 -21.95
C LEU A 195 -2.12 -18.56 -22.96
N ALA A 196 -3.03 -19.42 -22.51
CA ALA A 196 -3.70 -20.42 -23.32
C ALA A 196 -5.23 -20.29 -23.19
N ASP A 197 -5.94 -20.77 -24.23
CA ASP A 197 -7.41 -20.81 -24.21
C ASP A 197 -7.90 -21.69 -23.05
N GLY A 198 -8.77 -21.15 -22.23
CA GLY A 198 -9.31 -21.79 -21.03
C GLY A 198 -8.56 -21.43 -19.74
N ASP A 199 -7.48 -20.65 -19.80
CA ASP A 199 -6.79 -20.21 -18.60
C ASP A 199 -7.63 -19.19 -17.81
N LEU A 200 -7.62 -19.32 -16.48
CA LEU A 200 -7.80 -18.17 -15.60
C LEU A 200 -6.58 -17.27 -15.74
N VAL A 201 -6.78 -15.98 -15.96
CA VAL A 201 -5.74 -14.95 -16.02
C VAL A 201 -5.99 -13.96 -14.90
N LYS A 202 -5.25 -14.12 -13.80
CA LYS A 202 -5.28 -13.21 -12.66
C LYS A 202 -4.26 -12.10 -12.89
N ILE A 203 -4.72 -10.85 -12.80
CA ILE A 203 -3.91 -9.65 -12.99
C ILE A 203 -4.06 -8.77 -11.76
N ASP A 204 -2.94 -8.48 -11.10
CA ASP A 204 -2.87 -7.67 -9.90
C ASP A 204 -1.79 -6.61 -10.11
N PHE A 205 -2.19 -5.35 -9.98
CA PHE A 205 -1.38 -4.20 -10.39
C PHE A 205 -1.88 -2.90 -9.80
N GLY A 206 -0.98 -1.91 -9.81
CA GLY A 206 -1.31 -0.56 -9.38
C GLY A 206 -0.38 0.48 -9.97
N ALA A 207 -0.87 1.72 -10.02
CA ALA A 207 -0.15 2.91 -10.44
C ALA A 207 0.22 3.79 -9.24
N VAL A 208 1.20 4.67 -9.43
CA VAL A 208 1.57 5.70 -8.45
C VAL A 208 1.28 7.08 -9.03
N VAL A 209 0.61 7.94 -8.27
CA VAL A 209 0.39 9.35 -8.59
C VAL A 209 0.68 10.20 -7.37
N GLY A 210 1.57 11.17 -7.49
CA GLY A 210 1.99 12.02 -6.38
C GLY A 210 2.56 11.25 -5.19
N GLY A 211 3.02 9.99 -5.41
CA GLY A 211 3.51 9.07 -4.40
C GLY A 211 2.45 8.18 -3.76
N TYR A 212 1.16 8.36 -4.08
CA TYR A 212 0.08 7.51 -3.62
C TYR A 212 -0.12 6.33 -4.55
N HIS A 213 -0.30 5.14 -3.98
CA HIS A 213 -0.38 3.86 -4.67
C HIS A 213 -1.84 3.46 -4.89
N SER A 214 -2.17 2.92 -6.05
CA SER A 214 -3.40 2.17 -6.23
C SER A 214 -3.14 0.67 -6.19
N ASP A 215 -4.19 -0.10 -5.93
CA ASP A 215 -4.15 -1.55 -5.85
C ASP A 215 -5.44 -2.15 -6.40
N MET A 216 -5.31 -3.11 -7.31
CA MET A 216 -6.47 -3.76 -7.91
C MET A 216 -6.13 -5.12 -8.49
N THR A 217 -6.92 -6.14 -8.16
CA THR A 217 -6.88 -7.45 -8.84
C THR A 217 -8.16 -7.69 -9.63
N ARG A 218 -8.00 -8.18 -10.87
CA ARG A 218 -9.07 -8.77 -11.67
C ARG A 218 -8.64 -10.12 -12.20
N THR A 219 -9.61 -11.04 -12.31
CA THR A 219 -9.39 -12.36 -12.90
C THR A 219 -10.34 -12.55 -14.09
N PHE A 220 -9.79 -12.95 -15.22
CA PHE A 220 -10.50 -13.20 -16.47
C PHE A 220 -10.37 -14.67 -16.85
N VAL A 221 -11.23 -15.14 -17.78
CA VAL A 221 -11.04 -16.41 -18.46
C VAL A 221 -10.74 -16.16 -19.93
N LEU A 222 -9.77 -16.88 -20.48
CA LEU A 222 -9.40 -16.70 -21.87
C LEU A 222 -10.24 -17.61 -22.79
N ARG A 223 -11.05 -17.01 -23.67
CA ARG A 223 -11.84 -17.64 -24.75
C ARG A 223 -12.96 -18.58 -24.32
N ARG A 224 -12.76 -19.49 -23.38
CA ARG A 224 -13.75 -20.48 -22.96
C ARG A 224 -13.61 -20.80 -21.48
N ALA A 225 -14.70 -20.71 -20.75
CA ALA A 225 -14.76 -21.01 -19.34
C ALA A 225 -15.20 -22.46 -19.10
N ALA A 226 -14.67 -23.05 -18.02
CA ALA A 226 -15.20 -24.28 -17.42
C ALA A 226 -16.14 -23.91 -16.25
N ASP A 227 -17.07 -24.81 -15.90
CA ASP A 227 -18.05 -24.58 -14.83
C ASP A 227 -17.36 -24.28 -13.49
N TRP A 228 -16.33 -25.04 -13.12
CA TRP A 228 -15.60 -24.83 -11.87
C TRP A 228 -14.97 -23.45 -11.74
N GLN A 229 -14.54 -22.85 -12.87
CA GLN A 229 -13.97 -21.49 -12.88
C GLN A 229 -15.04 -20.44 -12.54
N ARG A 230 -16.23 -20.63 -13.05
CA ARG A 230 -17.38 -19.79 -12.73
C ARG A 230 -17.76 -19.94 -11.26
N ASP A 231 -17.88 -21.20 -10.78
CA ASP A 231 -18.26 -21.48 -9.40
C ASP A 231 -17.31 -20.81 -8.40
N ILE A 232 -15.99 -20.94 -8.62
CA ILE A 232 -15.00 -20.30 -7.77
C ILE A 232 -15.00 -18.77 -7.92
N TYR A 233 -15.20 -18.25 -9.14
CA TYR A 233 -15.31 -16.82 -9.36
C TYR A 233 -16.50 -16.22 -8.61
N ASP A 234 -17.66 -16.83 -8.72
CA ASP A 234 -18.89 -16.38 -8.08
C ASP A 234 -18.77 -16.44 -6.54
N LEU A 235 -18.08 -17.46 -6.01
CA LEU A 235 -17.76 -17.57 -4.58
C LEU A 235 -16.88 -16.41 -4.11
N VAL A 236 -15.79 -16.13 -4.82
CA VAL A 236 -14.89 -15.04 -4.47
C VAL A 236 -15.58 -13.67 -4.62
N ALA A 237 -16.43 -13.50 -5.64
CA ALA A 237 -17.21 -12.28 -5.82
C ALA A 237 -18.20 -12.06 -4.66
N ALA A 238 -18.85 -13.13 -4.17
CA ALA A 238 -19.73 -13.07 -3.01
C ALA A 238 -18.95 -12.71 -1.73
N ALA A 239 -17.79 -13.31 -1.51
CA ALA A 239 -16.92 -12.99 -0.39
C ALA A 239 -16.43 -11.52 -0.43
N GLN A 240 -16.04 -11.02 -1.62
CA GLN A 240 -15.62 -9.64 -1.82
C GLN A 240 -16.76 -8.66 -1.53
N ALA A 241 -17.96 -8.97 -1.96
CA ALA A 241 -19.15 -8.16 -1.66
C ALA A 241 -19.46 -8.13 -0.15
N ALA A 242 -19.33 -9.26 0.55
CA ALA A 242 -19.50 -9.35 2.00
C ALA A 242 -18.46 -8.53 2.74
N GLY A 243 -17.17 -8.65 2.39
CA GLY A 243 -16.08 -7.86 2.97
C GLY A 243 -16.27 -6.35 2.76
N ARG A 244 -16.63 -5.92 1.55
CA ARG A 244 -16.95 -4.51 1.27
C ARG A 244 -18.12 -4.01 2.13
N SER A 245 -19.16 -4.81 2.28
CA SER A 245 -20.33 -4.44 3.09
C SER A 245 -20.02 -4.33 4.58
N ALA A 246 -18.95 -4.97 5.04
CA ALA A 246 -18.49 -4.90 6.42
C ALA A 246 -17.62 -3.66 6.72
N LEU A 247 -17.15 -2.93 5.70
CA LEU A 247 -16.35 -1.72 5.89
C LEU A 247 -17.22 -0.60 6.49
N ARG A 248 -17.14 -0.44 7.81
CA ARG A 248 -17.84 0.62 8.55
C ARG A 248 -16.89 1.22 9.58
N PRO A 249 -16.95 2.55 9.84
CA PRO A 249 -16.17 3.15 10.92
C PRO A 249 -16.43 2.45 12.25
N GLY A 250 -15.36 2.09 12.96
CA GLY A 250 -15.43 1.40 14.25
C GLY A 250 -15.60 -0.12 14.17
N ALA A 251 -15.77 -0.71 12.97
CA ALA A 251 -15.78 -2.17 12.83
C ALA A 251 -14.42 -2.77 13.24
N GLU A 252 -14.43 -3.86 13.97
CA GLU A 252 -13.20 -4.57 14.31
C GLU A 252 -12.57 -5.18 13.05
N LEU A 253 -11.27 -4.97 12.86
CA LEU A 253 -10.54 -5.37 11.66
C LEU A 253 -10.64 -6.87 11.38
N ARG A 254 -10.61 -7.71 12.45
CA ARG A 254 -10.80 -9.16 12.35
C ARG A 254 -12.24 -9.56 11.94
N GLU A 255 -13.25 -8.77 12.30
CA GLU A 255 -14.64 -9.05 11.94
C GLU A 255 -14.92 -8.66 10.49
N VAL A 256 -14.25 -7.64 9.98
CA VAL A 256 -14.28 -7.30 8.55
C VAL A 256 -13.65 -8.43 7.72
N ASP A 257 -12.53 -9.02 8.17
CA ASP A 257 -11.94 -10.22 7.53
C ASP A 257 -12.91 -11.40 7.59
N ALA A 258 -13.50 -11.66 8.76
CA ALA A 258 -14.41 -12.78 8.97
C ALA A 258 -15.63 -12.70 8.03
N ALA A 259 -16.17 -11.51 7.77
CA ALA A 259 -17.33 -11.35 6.88
C ALA A 259 -17.09 -11.90 5.47
N ALA A 260 -15.88 -11.78 4.93
CA ALA A 260 -15.53 -12.35 3.63
C ALA A 260 -15.07 -13.81 3.76
N ARG A 261 -14.31 -14.11 4.81
CA ARG A 261 -13.72 -15.42 5.02
C ARG A 261 -14.74 -16.49 5.29
N ASP A 262 -15.77 -16.22 6.10
CA ASP A 262 -16.82 -17.17 6.43
C ASP A 262 -17.57 -17.63 5.16
N VAL A 263 -17.75 -16.75 4.17
CA VAL A 263 -18.37 -17.14 2.88
C VAL A 263 -17.53 -18.19 2.16
N ILE A 264 -16.22 -18.10 2.22
CA ILE A 264 -15.29 -19.05 1.59
C ILE A 264 -15.19 -20.34 2.43
N ASP A 265 -15.12 -20.20 3.75
CA ASP A 265 -15.03 -21.31 4.70
C ASP A 265 -16.30 -22.20 4.62
N ASP A 266 -17.49 -21.59 4.61
CA ASP A 266 -18.80 -22.28 4.51
C ASP A 266 -18.96 -23.04 3.17
N ALA A 267 -18.31 -22.57 2.11
CA ALA A 267 -18.25 -23.26 0.83
C ALA A 267 -17.20 -24.40 0.77
N GLY A 268 -16.46 -24.64 1.87
CA GLY A 268 -15.44 -25.70 1.97
C GLY A 268 -14.08 -25.34 1.33
N HIS A 269 -13.82 -24.05 1.10
CA HIS A 269 -12.58 -23.56 0.49
C HIS A 269 -11.66 -22.80 1.46
N GLY A 270 -11.89 -22.89 2.76
CA GLY A 270 -11.12 -22.16 3.78
C GLY A 270 -9.61 -22.41 3.72
N ASP A 271 -9.18 -23.65 3.45
CA ASP A 271 -7.76 -24.00 3.29
C ASP A 271 -7.12 -23.39 2.03
N HIS A 272 -7.94 -22.90 1.11
CA HIS A 272 -7.50 -22.28 -0.14
C HIS A 272 -7.50 -20.74 -0.07
N TYR A 273 -7.85 -20.13 1.07
CA TYR A 273 -7.77 -18.69 1.32
C TYR A 273 -6.72 -18.39 2.38
N VAL A 274 -5.49 -18.09 1.95
CA VAL A 274 -4.27 -18.15 2.75
C VAL A 274 -3.72 -16.81 3.24
N HIS A 275 -4.38 -15.70 2.95
CA HIS A 275 -3.95 -14.34 3.36
C HIS A 275 -5.07 -13.58 4.07
N GLY A 276 -4.79 -12.36 4.54
CA GLY A 276 -5.78 -11.45 5.09
C GLY A 276 -6.73 -10.93 4.02
N LEU A 277 -7.82 -10.31 4.46
CA LEU A 277 -8.80 -9.72 3.53
C LEU A 277 -8.25 -8.49 2.81
N GLY A 278 -7.32 -7.76 3.43
CA GLY A 278 -6.76 -6.55 2.82
C GLY A 278 -5.87 -5.77 3.77
N HIS A 279 -5.49 -4.59 3.33
CA HIS A 279 -4.56 -3.70 4.02
C HIS A 279 -4.86 -2.24 3.69
N GLY A 280 -4.29 -1.32 4.47
CA GLY A 280 -4.25 0.10 4.13
C GLY A 280 -3.39 0.33 2.89
N VAL A 281 -3.77 1.33 2.10
CA VAL A 281 -3.01 1.77 0.94
C VAL A 281 -2.88 3.29 0.95
N GLY A 282 -1.70 3.81 0.55
CA GLY A 282 -1.42 5.24 0.57
C GLY A 282 -0.06 5.56 -0.03
N LEU A 283 0.80 6.18 0.76
CA LEU A 283 2.20 6.44 0.38
C LEU A 283 3.04 5.15 0.31
N GLU A 284 2.56 4.06 0.92
CA GLU A 284 3.07 2.71 0.73
C GLU A 284 1.96 1.83 0.18
N ILE A 285 2.36 0.78 -0.55
CA ILE A 285 1.40 -0.19 -1.06
C ILE A 285 0.72 -0.95 0.08
N HIS A 286 1.48 -1.32 1.11
CA HIS A 286 0.98 -1.95 2.31
C HIS A 286 1.23 -1.02 3.51
N GLU A 287 0.17 -0.46 4.07
CA GLU A 287 0.24 0.34 5.29
C GLU A 287 -0.92 0.01 6.26
N ALA A 288 -0.97 0.67 7.40
CA ALA A 288 -2.07 0.50 8.35
C ALA A 288 -3.40 1.05 7.80
N PRO A 289 -4.53 0.42 8.18
CA PRO A 289 -4.67 -0.78 8.99
C PRO A 289 -4.61 -2.07 8.17
N GLY A 290 -4.05 -3.15 8.72
CA GLY A 290 -4.18 -4.48 8.14
C GLY A 290 -5.52 -5.12 8.50
N ILE A 291 -6.18 -5.80 7.55
CA ILE A 291 -7.46 -6.50 7.74
C ILE A 291 -7.23 -8.01 7.60
N GLY A 292 -7.35 -8.76 8.70
CA GLY A 292 -7.03 -10.19 8.71
C GLY A 292 -7.44 -10.87 10.01
N LYS A 293 -7.36 -12.20 10.06
CA LYS A 293 -7.76 -13.06 11.20
C LYS A 293 -7.19 -12.61 12.55
N LEU A 294 -5.96 -12.11 12.56
CA LEU A 294 -5.22 -11.72 13.76
C LEU A 294 -5.13 -10.19 13.94
N ALA A 295 -5.79 -9.43 13.07
CA ALA A 295 -5.77 -7.99 13.14
C ALA A 295 -6.42 -7.48 14.43
N ALA A 296 -5.81 -6.49 15.06
CA ALA A 296 -6.30 -5.83 16.26
C ALA A 296 -6.63 -4.36 15.98
N GLY A 297 -7.64 -3.85 16.67
CA GLY A 297 -8.11 -2.49 16.50
C GLY A 297 -9.34 -2.39 15.60
N THR A 298 -9.73 -1.16 15.32
CA THR A 298 -10.95 -0.86 14.57
C THR A 298 -10.65 -0.04 13.33
N LEU A 299 -11.52 -0.13 12.35
CA LEU A 299 -11.42 0.57 11.08
C LEU A 299 -11.76 2.06 11.27
N PRO A 300 -10.82 3.00 11.01
CA PRO A 300 -11.12 4.41 11.14
C PRO A 300 -11.89 4.93 9.91
N CYS A 301 -12.75 5.93 10.13
CA CYS A 301 -13.33 6.70 9.03
C CYS A 301 -12.23 7.45 8.28
N GLY A 302 -12.24 7.45 6.96
CA GLY A 302 -11.19 8.03 6.12
C GLY A 302 -10.04 7.07 5.80
N ALA A 303 -10.05 5.83 6.32
CA ALA A 303 -9.07 4.84 5.89
C ALA A 303 -9.28 4.46 4.43
N ALA A 304 -8.19 4.42 3.65
CA ALA A 304 -8.18 3.79 2.34
C ALA A 304 -7.62 2.38 2.49
N VAL A 305 -8.41 1.38 2.06
CA VAL A 305 -8.08 -0.04 2.28
C VAL A 305 -8.41 -0.88 1.05
N THR A 306 -7.72 -2.02 0.90
CA THR A 306 -8.08 -3.05 -0.08
C THR A 306 -9.09 -4.04 0.51
N VAL A 307 -9.87 -4.68 -0.37
CA VAL A 307 -10.73 -5.84 -0.07
C VAL A 307 -10.52 -6.85 -1.18
N GLU A 308 -9.75 -7.90 -0.89
CA GLU A 308 -9.12 -8.77 -1.89
C GLU A 308 -9.23 -10.28 -1.59
N PRO A 309 -10.40 -10.85 -1.24
CA PRO A 309 -10.47 -12.26 -0.99
C PRO A 309 -10.05 -13.06 -2.23
N GLY A 310 -9.47 -14.25 -2.00
CA GLY A 310 -9.04 -15.12 -3.07
C GLY A 310 -9.15 -16.60 -2.71
N VAL A 311 -9.40 -17.43 -3.71
CA VAL A 311 -9.36 -18.90 -3.62
C VAL A 311 -8.33 -19.42 -4.60
N TYR A 312 -7.39 -20.21 -4.09
CA TYR A 312 -6.24 -20.70 -4.84
C TYR A 312 -6.21 -22.24 -4.80
N LEU A 313 -6.45 -22.89 -5.96
CA LEU A 313 -6.50 -24.35 -6.12
C LEU A 313 -5.19 -24.84 -6.74
N PRO A 314 -4.24 -25.39 -5.96
CA PRO A 314 -2.91 -25.75 -6.45
C PRO A 314 -2.99 -26.70 -7.66
N GLY A 315 -2.27 -26.35 -8.74
CA GLY A 315 -2.25 -27.10 -9.98
C GLY A 315 -3.44 -26.89 -10.93
N TRP A 316 -4.48 -26.17 -10.48
CA TRP A 316 -5.69 -25.87 -11.27
C TRP A 316 -5.76 -24.41 -11.68
N GLY A 317 -5.83 -23.53 -10.71
CA GLY A 317 -5.93 -22.10 -10.90
C GLY A 317 -6.48 -21.40 -9.66
N GLY A 318 -6.59 -20.08 -9.71
CA GLY A 318 -7.11 -19.29 -8.60
C GLY A 318 -7.75 -18.00 -9.08
N VAL A 319 -8.63 -17.48 -8.23
CA VAL A 319 -9.35 -16.21 -8.42
C VAL A 319 -9.05 -15.31 -7.25
N ARG A 320 -8.71 -14.04 -7.51
CA ARG A 320 -8.76 -12.92 -6.57
C ARG A 320 -9.54 -11.81 -7.23
N ILE A 321 -10.39 -11.14 -6.47
CA ILE A 321 -11.12 -9.95 -6.87
C ILE A 321 -10.86 -8.91 -5.79
N GLU A 322 -10.31 -7.78 -6.19
CA GLU A 322 -9.85 -6.75 -5.29
C GLU A 322 -10.29 -5.37 -5.72
N ASP A 323 -10.68 -4.57 -4.74
CA ASP A 323 -10.91 -3.15 -4.88
C ASP A 323 -10.15 -2.36 -3.81
N THR A 324 -9.74 -1.14 -4.16
CA THR A 324 -9.40 -0.10 -3.20
C THR A 324 -10.64 0.75 -2.88
N LEU A 325 -10.91 0.95 -1.59
CA LEU A 325 -12.06 1.70 -1.09
C LEU A 325 -11.66 2.68 0.02
N VAL A 326 -12.43 3.76 0.17
CA VAL A 326 -12.32 4.66 1.32
C VAL A 326 -13.50 4.42 2.26
N VAL A 327 -13.19 4.22 3.54
CA VAL A 327 -14.19 4.06 4.60
C VAL A 327 -14.85 5.39 4.90
N THR A 328 -16.17 5.47 4.75
CA THR A 328 -16.97 6.67 5.00
C THR A 328 -17.98 6.45 6.12
N GLN A 329 -18.67 7.50 6.57
CA GLN A 329 -19.78 7.36 7.51
C GLN A 329 -21.00 6.63 6.91
N GLY A 330 -21.11 6.60 5.58
CA GLY A 330 -22.11 5.87 4.81
C GLY A 330 -21.53 4.60 4.20
N ASP A 331 -21.94 4.30 2.97
CA ASP A 331 -21.33 3.23 2.19
C ASP A 331 -19.88 3.59 1.82
N PRO A 332 -18.96 2.63 1.82
CA PRO A 332 -17.57 2.89 1.46
C PRO A 332 -17.46 3.39 0.01
N GLU A 333 -16.64 4.43 -0.20
CA GLU A 333 -16.37 4.96 -1.52
C GLU A 333 -15.46 4.00 -2.31
N LEU A 334 -15.93 3.55 -3.46
CA LEU A 334 -15.16 2.69 -4.35
C LEU A 334 -14.26 3.54 -5.25
N LEU A 335 -12.94 3.31 -5.19
CA LEU A 335 -11.96 4.04 -6.02
C LEU A 335 -11.62 3.30 -7.32
N THR A 336 -11.60 1.96 -7.31
CA THR A 336 -11.37 1.11 -8.50
C THR A 336 -12.70 0.75 -9.15
N THR A 337 -12.90 1.10 -10.41
CA THR A 337 -14.21 1.06 -11.08
C THR A 337 -14.33 -0.03 -12.15
N THR A 338 -13.25 -0.74 -12.48
CA THR A 338 -13.29 -1.87 -13.42
C THR A 338 -14.31 -2.92 -12.97
N ASP A 339 -15.19 -3.34 -13.89
CA ASP A 339 -16.25 -4.30 -13.62
C ASP A 339 -15.71 -5.62 -13.03
N LYS A 340 -16.49 -6.21 -12.13
CA LYS A 340 -16.24 -7.47 -11.44
C LYS A 340 -17.14 -8.61 -11.90
N THR A 341 -17.82 -8.43 -13.01
CA THR A 341 -18.60 -9.51 -13.61
C THR A 341 -17.67 -10.58 -14.19
N PHE A 342 -18.01 -11.84 -14.01
CA PHE A 342 -17.27 -12.95 -14.63
C PHE A 342 -17.15 -12.73 -16.14
N THR A 343 -15.94 -12.50 -16.61
CA THR A 343 -15.69 -12.10 -18.00
C THR A 343 -14.79 -13.10 -18.71
N VAL A 344 -15.25 -13.51 -19.89
CA VAL A 344 -14.48 -14.32 -20.86
C VAL A 344 -13.98 -13.37 -21.95
N ILE A 345 -12.66 -13.27 -22.15
CA ILE A 345 -11.99 -12.39 -23.09
C ILE A 345 -11.32 -13.16 -24.24
#